data_2c9dc5f6881f1eaaca9469f2a9d3019a
#
_entry.id   2c9dc5f6881f1eaaca9469f2a9d3019a
#
_cell.length_a   1.000
_cell.length_b   1.000
_cell.length_c   1.000
_cell.angle_alpha   90.00
_cell.angle_beta   90.00
_cell.angle_gamma   90.00
#
_symmetry.space_group_name_H-M   'P 1'
#
loop_
_entity.id
_entity.type
_entity.pdbx_description
1 polymer ?
#
loop_
_entity_poly.entity_id
_entity_poly.type
_entity_poly.pdbx_seq_one_letter_code
_entity_poly.pdbx_strand_id
1 'polypeptide(L)'
;VWHRRAGKDKTAFNIMVTDAVQNIGIYYYFFPTYSQGKKILWDGIDPRTGMKFLDHIPKEILAKKHEAEMKLTLTNGSIIQLIGTDNYDSIVGTNPRGCVFSEYSLQDPMAWKYIQPILAENKGWAMFVYTPRGRNHAWELYEMAKNSPDWYDECLTVRDTARIDGSPVISIDEIEKQRAEGMGDELIEQEYFCSFEGFVQGAYYVKQLREARQAGRICPVPHATGHEVYTFWDLGIDDSTTIWFLQVIGKEFRFIDYYENSGEGFEHYARALKGQEPKSEHRKHYVYGDHYMPHDAAQRQMGKEAQSKKDIAEECGIYPVLTVDRPRDTQAVMTGIALGRNILSQCYFDQKRCERGIMALEGYQTEYDEEKKKMGNHPLHNWCSHGADAFRTFAVGYVPRVVHRSVTDQMNLMNQNAGWG
;
A
#
# COMPACT_ATOMS: atom_id res chain seq x y z
N VAL A 1 -2.28 -17.38 9.35
CA VAL A 1 -0.92 -16.79 9.48
C VAL A 1 0.06 -17.92 9.75
N TRP A 2 0.95 -18.18 8.84
CA TRP A 2 1.92 -19.28 8.99
C TRP A 2 3.35 -18.78 8.74
N HIS A 3 4.32 -19.39 9.41
CA HIS A 3 5.72 -19.05 9.26
C HIS A 3 6.23 -19.26 7.82
N ARG A 4 7.40 -18.68 7.52
CA ARG A 4 8.06 -18.85 6.22
C ARG A 4 8.34 -20.33 5.95
N ARG A 5 8.11 -20.81 4.70
CA ARG A 5 8.29 -22.20 4.25
C ARG A 5 7.33 -23.23 4.85
N ALA A 6 6.30 -22.83 5.58
CA ALA A 6 5.29 -23.76 6.13
C ALA A 6 4.41 -24.46 5.07
N GLY A 7 4.53 -24.11 3.78
CA GLY A 7 3.73 -24.71 2.72
C GLY A 7 2.37 -24.04 2.49
N LYS A 8 2.19 -22.80 2.94
CA LYS A 8 0.94 -22.02 2.83
C LYS A 8 0.28 -22.10 1.46
N ASP A 9 1.03 -21.78 0.39
CA ASP A 9 0.50 -21.74 -0.97
C ASP A 9 0.09 -23.12 -1.46
N LYS A 10 0.84 -24.18 -1.09
CA LYS A 10 0.50 -25.54 -1.47
C LYS A 10 -0.81 -25.99 -0.83
N THR A 11 -1.01 -25.68 0.43
CA THR A 11 -2.25 -25.97 1.15
C THR A 11 -3.43 -25.18 0.58
N ALA A 12 -3.28 -23.87 0.43
CA ALA A 12 -4.32 -23.00 -0.09
C ALA A 12 -4.73 -23.37 -1.52
N PHE A 13 -3.75 -23.68 -2.37
CA PHE A 13 -4.00 -24.09 -3.75
C PHE A 13 -4.72 -25.44 -3.83
N ASN A 14 -4.35 -26.42 -3.00
CA ASN A 14 -5.03 -27.70 -2.93
C ASN A 14 -6.49 -27.56 -2.49
N ILE A 15 -6.77 -26.70 -1.51
CA ILE A 15 -8.13 -26.39 -1.06
C ILE A 15 -8.93 -25.80 -2.21
N MET A 16 -8.36 -24.81 -2.92
CA MET A 16 -9.00 -24.19 -4.08
C MET A 16 -9.29 -25.20 -5.21
N VAL A 17 -8.31 -26.03 -5.56
CA VAL A 17 -8.51 -27.06 -6.60
C VAL A 17 -9.58 -28.06 -6.18
N THR A 18 -9.60 -28.48 -4.94
CA THR A 18 -10.60 -29.41 -4.41
C THR A 18 -12.00 -28.81 -4.51
N ASP A 19 -12.19 -27.55 -4.09
CA ASP A 19 -13.48 -26.87 -4.23
C ASP A 19 -13.87 -26.69 -5.72
N ALA A 20 -12.91 -26.31 -6.58
CA ALA A 20 -13.15 -26.12 -8.00
C ALA A 20 -13.57 -27.41 -8.74
N VAL A 21 -13.15 -28.58 -8.26
CA VAL A 21 -13.60 -29.87 -8.77
C VAL A 21 -15.03 -30.18 -8.32
N GLN A 22 -15.36 -29.86 -7.09
CA GLN A 22 -16.68 -30.14 -6.50
C GLN A 22 -17.75 -29.14 -6.93
N ASN A 23 -17.36 -27.88 -7.08
CA ASN A 23 -18.24 -26.75 -7.32
C ASN A 23 -17.78 -25.97 -8.56
N ILE A 24 -18.56 -26.03 -9.63
CA ILE A 24 -18.23 -25.32 -10.87
C ILE A 24 -18.27 -23.80 -10.61
N GLY A 25 -17.18 -23.10 -10.99
CA GLY A 25 -17.08 -21.66 -10.81
C GLY A 25 -15.75 -21.09 -11.27
N ILE A 26 -15.60 -19.80 -11.04
CA ILE A 26 -14.36 -19.06 -11.24
C ILE A 26 -13.67 -18.91 -9.88
N TYR A 27 -12.36 -19.16 -9.85
CA TYR A 27 -11.53 -19.09 -8.66
C TYR A 27 -10.32 -18.23 -8.93
N TYR A 28 -10.03 -17.28 -8.04
CA TYR A 28 -8.90 -16.38 -8.17
C TYR A 28 -7.86 -16.63 -7.11
N TYR A 29 -6.61 -16.74 -7.55
CA TYR A 29 -5.45 -16.82 -6.67
C TYR A 29 -4.65 -15.54 -6.80
N PHE A 30 -4.73 -14.68 -5.78
CA PHE A 30 -4.11 -13.36 -5.78
C PHE A 30 -2.70 -13.39 -5.20
N PHE A 31 -1.78 -12.70 -5.89
CA PHE A 31 -0.46 -12.36 -5.42
C PHE A 31 -0.29 -10.83 -5.38
N PRO A 32 0.69 -10.28 -4.62
CA PRO A 32 0.98 -8.85 -4.64
C PRO A 32 1.22 -8.33 -6.06
N THR A 33 1.96 -9.06 -6.88
CA THR A 33 2.16 -8.76 -8.30
C THR A 33 2.00 -10.00 -9.20
N TYR A 34 1.63 -9.77 -10.46
CA TYR A 34 1.53 -10.82 -11.47
C TYR A 34 2.85 -11.60 -11.62
N SER A 35 3.99 -10.89 -11.59
CA SER A 35 5.31 -11.50 -11.74
C SER A 35 5.68 -12.42 -10.58
N GLN A 36 5.27 -12.09 -9.34
CA GLN A 36 5.46 -12.96 -8.18
C GLN A 36 4.62 -14.23 -8.31
N GLY A 37 3.34 -14.12 -8.68
CA GLY A 37 2.48 -15.28 -8.92
C GLY A 37 3.07 -16.22 -9.95
N LYS A 38 3.65 -15.67 -11.03
CA LYS A 38 4.32 -16.44 -12.05
C LYS A 38 5.52 -17.21 -11.51
N LYS A 39 6.42 -16.56 -10.78
CA LYS A 39 7.64 -17.18 -10.21
C LYS A 39 7.33 -18.23 -9.14
N ILE A 40 6.34 -17.96 -8.28
CA ILE A 40 6.09 -18.79 -7.09
C ILE A 40 5.23 -20.01 -7.43
N LEU A 41 4.14 -19.82 -8.15
CA LEU A 41 3.15 -20.86 -8.39
C LEU A 41 3.18 -21.38 -9.82
N TRP A 42 3.19 -20.52 -10.83
CA TRP A 42 3.05 -20.93 -12.22
C TRP A 42 4.29 -21.66 -12.75
N ASP A 43 5.47 -21.10 -12.53
CA ASP A 43 6.77 -21.65 -12.92
C ASP A 43 7.54 -22.29 -11.75
N GLY A 44 6.96 -22.24 -10.54
CA GLY A 44 7.60 -22.70 -9.31
C GLY A 44 7.95 -24.20 -9.37
N ILE A 45 9.13 -24.52 -8.89
CA ILE A 45 9.63 -25.92 -8.78
C ILE A 45 9.92 -26.21 -7.31
N ASP A 46 9.40 -27.32 -6.79
CA ASP A 46 9.80 -27.84 -5.48
C ASP A 46 11.23 -28.41 -5.58
N PRO A 47 12.22 -27.79 -4.91
CA PRO A 47 13.63 -28.21 -5.03
C PRO A 47 13.89 -29.60 -4.46
N ARG A 48 12.99 -30.17 -3.64
CA ARG A 48 13.14 -31.50 -3.06
C ARG A 48 12.68 -32.61 -3.99
N THR A 49 11.60 -32.33 -4.75
CA THR A 49 10.99 -33.34 -5.64
C THR A 49 11.33 -33.11 -7.11
N GLY A 50 11.78 -31.89 -7.47
CA GLY A 50 11.97 -31.49 -8.86
C GLY A 50 10.64 -31.25 -9.61
N MET A 51 9.49 -31.42 -8.95
CA MET A 51 8.18 -31.24 -9.56
C MET A 51 7.82 -29.76 -9.64
N LYS A 52 7.23 -29.35 -10.75
CA LYS A 52 6.60 -28.04 -10.81
C LYS A 52 5.38 -27.99 -9.88
N PHE A 53 5.09 -26.80 -9.37
CA PHE A 53 3.96 -26.61 -8.46
C PHE A 53 2.64 -27.09 -9.10
N LEU A 54 2.39 -26.74 -10.36
CA LEU A 54 1.19 -27.14 -11.08
C LEU A 54 1.12 -28.64 -11.44
N ASP A 55 2.22 -29.37 -11.39
CA ASP A 55 2.24 -30.83 -11.64
C ASP A 55 1.56 -31.62 -10.49
N HIS A 56 1.24 -30.97 -9.39
CA HIS A 56 0.41 -31.54 -8.33
C HIS A 56 -1.07 -31.65 -8.71
N ILE A 57 -1.50 -30.98 -9.79
CA ILE A 57 -2.86 -31.14 -10.32
C ILE A 57 -2.90 -32.42 -11.17
N PRO A 58 -3.79 -33.37 -10.86
CA PRO A 58 -3.96 -34.56 -11.67
C PRO A 58 -4.31 -34.18 -13.12
N LYS A 59 -3.63 -34.81 -14.08
CA LYS A 59 -3.85 -34.50 -15.51
C LYS A 59 -5.27 -34.77 -15.96
N GLU A 60 -5.95 -35.71 -15.32
CA GLU A 60 -7.31 -36.13 -15.61
C GLU A 60 -8.36 -35.04 -15.34
N ILE A 61 -8.06 -34.12 -14.43
CA ILE A 61 -8.96 -33.01 -14.10
C ILE A 61 -8.60 -31.71 -14.82
N LEU A 62 -7.46 -31.64 -15.51
CA LEU A 62 -7.00 -30.46 -16.24
C LEU A 62 -7.38 -30.55 -17.73
N ALA A 63 -8.32 -29.73 -18.19
CA ALA A 63 -8.72 -29.68 -19.59
C ALA A 63 -7.77 -28.79 -20.42
N LYS A 64 -7.38 -27.61 -19.88
CA LYS A 64 -6.58 -26.63 -20.63
C LYS A 64 -5.74 -25.77 -19.69
N LYS A 65 -4.53 -25.42 -20.13
CA LYS A 65 -3.62 -24.47 -19.49
C LYS A 65 -3.35 -23.31 -20.45
N HIS A 66 -3.61 -22.06 -20.00
CA HIS A 66 -3.35 -20.83 -20.74
C HIS A 66 -2.17 -20.10 -20.11
N GLU A 67 -1.02 -20.18 -20.77
CA GLU A 67 0.24 -19.64 -20.24
C GLU A 67 0.22 -18.10 -20.11
N ALA A 68 -0.32 -17.41 -21.12
CA ALA A 68 -0.33 -15.94 -21.14
C ALA A 68 -1.24 -15.32 -20.07
N GLU A 69 -2.35 -16.00 -19.74
CA GLU A 69 -3.33 -15.50 -18.76
C GLU A 69 -3.13 -16.13 -17.38
N MET A 70 -2.16 -17.03 -17.21
CA MET A 70 -2.00 -17.88 -16.02
C MET A 70 -3.33 -18.49 -15.56
N LYS A 71 -4.06 -19.07 -16.50
CA LYS A 71 -5.41 -19.63 -16.30
C LYS A 71 -5.46 -21.11 -16.58
N LEU A 72 -6.08 -21.86 -15.68
CA LEU A 72 -6.36 -23.28 -15.78
C LEU A 72 -7.86 -23.48 -15.98
N THR A 73 -8.23 -24.30 -16.94
CA THR A 73 -9.61 -24.77 -17.12
C THR A 73 -9.68 -26.25 -16.75
N LEU A 74 -10.54 -26.58 -15.80
CA LEU A 74 -10.75 -27.96 -15.37
C LEU A 74 -11.74 -28.68 -16.29
N THR A 75 -11.73 -30.01 -16.26
CA THR A 75 -12.60 -30.85 -17.07
C THR A 75 -14.11 -30.68 -16.80
N ASN A 76 -14.46 -30.21 -15.59
CA ASN A 76 -15.84 -29.86 -15.22
C ASN A 76 -16.27 -28.46 -15.69
N GLY A 77 -15.34 -27.67 -16.28
CA GLY A 77 -15.58 -26.30 -16.72
C GLY A 77 -15.17 -25.22 -15.74
N SER A 78 -14.74 -25.55 -14.54
CA SER A 78 -14.23 -24.57 -13.57
C SER A 78 -12.95 -23.89 -14.08
N ILE A 79 -12.77 -22.64 -13.68
CA ILE A 79 -11.61 -21.81 -14.05
C ILE A 79 -10.85 -21.43 -12.78
N ILE A 80 -9.55 -21.65 -12.77
CA ILE A 80 -8.63 -21.12 -11.74
C ILE A 80 -7.67 -20.17 -12.43
N GLN A 81 -7.57 -18.94 -11.96
CA GLN A 81 -6.71 -17.91 -12.55
C GLN A 81 -5.86 -17.23 -11.49
N LEU A 82 -4.57 -17.02 -11.81
CA LEU A 82 -3.64 -16.25 -11.00
C LEU A 82 -3.71 -14.78 -11.41
N ILE A 83 -3.79 -13.89 -10.42
CA ILE A 83 -3.96 -12.45 -10.63
C ILE A 83 -3.03 -11.70 -9.69
N GLY A 84 -2.40 -10.61 -10.18
CA GLY A 84 -1.70 -9.65 -9.34
C GLY A 84 -2.67 -8.60 -8.78
N THR A 85 -2.53 -8.24 -7.51
CA THR A 85 -3.32 -7.16 -6.91
C THR A 85 -2.82 -5.77 -7.28
N ASP A 86 -1.70 -5.68 -7.98
CA ASP A 86 -1.22 -4.49 -8.68
C ASP A 86 -2.16 -4.04 -9.82
N ASN A 87 -3.10 -4.90 -10.24
CA ASN A 87 -4.11 -4.60 -11.27
C ASN A 87 -5.49 -5.17 -10.86
N TYR A 88 -5.97 -4.83 -9.67
CA TYR A 88 -7.26 -5.33 -9.16
C TYR A 88 -8.48 -4.81 -9.93
N ASP A 89 -8.37 -3.70 -10.68
CA ASP A 89 -9.47 -3.19 -11.50
C ASP A 89 -9.88 -4.18 -12.60
N SER A 90 -8.99 -5.05 -13.04
CA SER A 90 -9.26 -6.08 -14.05
C SER A 90 -10.26 -7.15 -13.60
N ILE A 91 -10.55 -7.23 -12.30
CA ILE A 91 -11.51 -8.18 -11.73
C ILE A 91 -12.91 -7.60 -11.50
N VAL A 92 -13.07 -6.29 -11.70
CA VAL A 92 -14.36 -5.61 -11.55
C VAL A 92 -15.36 -6.18 -12.57
N GLY A 93 -16.55 -6.54 -12.10
CA GLY A 93 -17.61 -7.15 -12.93
C GLY A 93 -17.46 -8.66 -13.16
N THR A 94 -16.44 -9.31 -12.58
CA THR A 94 -16.32 -10.76 -12.55
C THR A 94 -17.08 -11.36 -11.37
N ASN A 95 -17.29 -12.67 -11.36
CA ASN A 95 -18.13 -13.34 -10.37
C ASN A 95 -17.43 -14.59 -9.79
N PRO A 96 -16.34 -14.42 -9.00
CA PRO A 96 -15.63 -15.53 -8.41
C PRO A 96 -16.44 -16.23 -7.33
N ARG A 97 -16.25 -17.55 -7.20
CA ARG A 97 -16.78 -18.39 -6.14
C ARG A 97 -15.83 -18.50 -4.95
N GLY A 98 -14.53 -18.53 -5.22
CA GLY A 98 -13.52 -18.63 -4.18
C GLY A 98 -12.28 -17.82 -4.51
N CYS A 99 -11.67 -17.21 -3.50
CA CYS A 99 -10.49 -16.38 -3.64
C CYS A 99 -9.44 -16.73 -2.61
N VAL A 100 -8.19 -16.90 -3.04
CA VAL A 100 -7.03 -16.99 -2.15
C VAL A 100 -6.18 -15.74 -2.31
N PHE A 101 -5.80 -15.11 -1.21
CA PHE A 101 -4.89 -13.98 -1.16
C PHE A 101 -3.57 -14.43 -0.53
N SER A 102 -2.56 -14.69 -1.38
CA SER A 102 -1.24 -15.15 -0.95
C SER A 102 -0.31 -13.97 -0.69
N GLU A 103 0.44 -14.04 0.40
CA GLU A 103 1.27 -12.93 0.92
C GLU A 103 0.44 -11.64 1.12
N TYR A 104 -0.75 -11.80 1.71
CA TYR A 104 -1.74 -10.72 1.88
C TYR A 104 -1.17 -9.49 2.60
N SER A 105 -0.22 -9.68 3.50
CA SER A 105 0.47 -8.58 4.18
C SER A 105 1.22 -7.61 3.24
N LEU A 106 1.47 -8.02 2.00
CA LEU A 106 2.13 -7.23 0.96
C LEU A 106 1.18 -6.78 -0.15
N GLN A 107 -0.07 -7.27 -0.15
CA GLN A 107 -1.07 -6.92 -1.16
C GLN A 107 -1.73 -5.57 -0.90
N ASP A 108 -2.29 -4.98 -1.95
CA ASP A 108 -3.18 -3.85 -1.80
C ASP A 108 -4.49 -4.30 -1.11
N PRO A 109 -4.83 -3.76 0.06
CA PRO A 109 -6.07 -4.13 0.77
C PRO A 109 -7.35 -3.75 -0.01
N MET A 110 -7.25 -2.86 -1.00
CA MET A 110 -8.39 -2.52 -1.85
C MET A 110 -8.88 -3.71 -2.66
N ALA A 111 -8.00 -4.60 -3.11
CA ALA A 111 -8.39 -5.81 -3.83
C ALA A 111 -9.42 -6.63 -3.03
N TRP A 112 -9.22 -6.79 -1.72
CA TRP A 112 -10.19 -7.44 -0.85
C TRP A 112 -11.49 -6.66 -0.73
N LYS A 113 -11.43 -5.34 -0.53
CA LYS A 113 -12.61 -4.48 -0.42
C LYS A 113 -13.52 -4.54 -1.66
N TYR A 114 -12.95 -4.76 -2.85
CA TYR A 114 -13.71 -4.93 -4.09
C TYR A 114 -14.30 -6.34 -4.25
N ILE A 115 -13.57 -7.38 -3.83
CA ILE A 115 -14.03 -8.78 -3.96
C ILE A 115 -15.07 -9.13 -2.89
N GLN A 116 -14.96 -8.59 -1.69
CA GLN A 116 -15.83 -8.93 -0.57
C GLN A 116 -17.33 -8.84 -0.88
N PRO A 117 -17.88 -7.78 -1.49
CA PRO A 117 -19.30 -7.71 -1.84
C PRO A 117 -19.73 -8.80 -2.84
N ILE A 118 -18.86 -9.15 -3.80
CA ILE A 118 -19.14 -10.17 -4.81
C ILE A 118 -19.24 -11.55 -4.17
N LEU A 119 -18.31 -11.88 -3.27
CA LEU A 119 -18.35 -13.15 -2.54
C LEU A 119 -19.55 -13.23 -1.59
N ALA A 120 -19.97 -12.11 -1.00
CA ALA A 120 -21.16 -12.07 -0.15
C ALA A 120 -22.43 -12.39 -0.96
N GLU A 121 -22.57 -11.87 -2.18
CA GLU A 121 -23.69 -12.19 -3.10
C GLU A 121 -23.69 -13.66 -3.51
N ASN A 122 -22.53 -14.20 -3.88
CA ASN A 122 -22.37 -15.56 -4.38
C ASN A 122 -22.34 -16.63 -3.29
N LYS A 123 -22.33 -16.25 -2.01
CA LYS A 123 -22.00 -17.15 -0.90
C LYS A 123 -20.65 -17.84 -1.12
N GLY A 124 -19.71 -17.09 -1.68
CA GLY A 124 -18.34 -17.53 -1.93
C GLY A 124 -17.48 -17.46 -0.68
N TRP A 125 -16.21 -17.86 -0.82
CA TRP A 125 -15.26 -17.86 0.30
C TRP A 125 -13.97 -17.12 -0.07
N ALA A 126 -13.27 -16.65 0.96
CA ALA A 126 -11.93 -16.09 0.85
C ALA A 126 -10.98 -16.75 1.84
N MET A 127 -9.72 -16.93 1.43
CA MET A 127 -8.63 -17.42 2.25
C MET A 127 -7.43 -16.48 2.15
N PHE A 128 -6.88 -16.10 3.29
CA PHE A 128 -5.73 -15.20 3.39
C PHE A 128 -4.54 -15.96 3.97
N VAL A 129 -3.46 -16.09 3.20
CA VAL A 129 -2.24 -16.78 3.63
C VAL A 129 -1.05 -15.83 3.53
N TYR A 130 -0.34 -15.64 4.63
CA TYR A 130 0.79 -14.72 4.69
C TYR A 130 1.68 -14.95 5.90
N THR A 131 2.88 -14.39 5.83
CA THR A 131 3.77 -14.16 6.96
C THR A 131 3.58 -12.72 7.42
N PRO A 132 3.55 -12.42 8.72
CA PRO A 132 3.38 -11.06 9.23
C PRO A 132 4.38 -10.06 8.67
N ARG A 133 3.94 -8.81 8.52
CA ARG A 133 4.77 -7.67 8.12
C ARG A 133 4.42 -6.45 9.00
N GLY A 134 4.62 -6.60 10.31
CA GLY A 134 4.20 -5.60 11.27
C GLY A 134 2.68 -5.57 11.45
N ARG A 135 2.17 -4.56 12.15
CA ARG A 135 0.74 -4.33 12.39
C ARG A 135 0.13 -3.50 11.26
N ASN A 136 -0.07 -4.13 10.11
CA ASN A 136 -0.71 -3.53 8.95
C ASN A 136 -2.14 -4.07 8.75
N HIS A 137 -2.75 -3.81 7.58
CA HIS A 137 -4.10 -4.30 7.22
C HIS A 137 -4.28 -5.82 7.39
N ALA A 138 -3.21 -6.61 7.22
CA ALA A 138 -3.28 -8.06 7.41
C ALA A 138 -3.37 -8.43 8.90
N TRP A 139 -2.73 -7.65 9.78
CA TRP A 139 -2.92 -7.77 11.22
C TRP A 139 -4.35 -7.40 11.65
N GLU A 140 -4.89 -6.31 11.10
CA GLU A 140 -6.28 -5.89 11.39
C GLU A 140 -7.28 -6.95 10.97
N LEU A 141 -7.08 -7.57 9.79
CA LEU A 141 -7.89 -8.69 9.33
C LEU A 141 -7.78 -9.91 10.27
N TYR A 142 -6.57 -10.24 10.73
CA TYR A 142 -6.34 -11.36 11.65
C TYR A 142 -7.01 -11.12 13.01
N GLU A 143 -6.87 -9.94 13.60
CA GLU A 143 -7.55 -9.60 14.84
C GLU A 143 -9.08 -9.59 14.69
N MET A 144 -9.61 -9.16 13.56
CA MET A 144 -11.04 -9.26 13.25
C MET A 144 -11.46 -10.72 13.15
N ALA A 145 -10.71 -11.57 12.43
CA ALA A 145 -11.03 -12.99 12.26
C ALA A 145 -11.08 -13.74 13.59
N LYS A 146 -10.13 -13.50 14.51
CA LYS A 146 -10.12 -14.08 15.87
C LYS A 146 -11.39 -13.79 16.68
N ASN A 147 -12.05 -12.69 16.40
CA ASN A 147 -13.23 -12.23 17.12
C ASN A 147 -14.55 -12.48 16.37
N SER A 148 -14.50 -13.14 15.20
CA SER A 148 -15.67 -13.40 14.36
C SER A 148 -15.97 -14.90 14.26
N PRO A 149 -17.18 -15.36 14.58
CA PRO A 149 -17.55 -16.78 14.48
C PRO A 149 -17.63 -17.30 13.04
N ASP A 150 -17.71 -16.41 12.06
CA ASP A 150 -17.80 -16.76 10.63
C ASP A 150 -16.44 -16.93 9.98
N TRP A 151 -15.35 -16.69 10.74
CA TRP A 151 -13.98 -16.78 10.26
C TRP A 151 -13.21 -17.88 11.00
N TYR A 152 -12.43 -18.63 10.24
CA TYR A 152 -11.41 -19.52 10.78
C TYR A 152 -10.07 -18.78 10.81
N ASP A 153 -9.41 -18.75 11.95
CA ASP A 153 -8.08 -18.22 12.12
C ASP A 153 -7.10 -19.26 12.63
N GLU A 154 -5.87 -19.18 12.17
CA GLU A 154 -4.80 -20.06 12.60
C GLU A 154 -3.45 -19.34 12.51
N CYS A 155 -2.62 -19.52 13.53
CA CYS A 155 -1.25 -19.04 13.56
C CYS A 155 -0.29 -20.21 13.83
N LEU A 156 0.52 -20.58 12.84
CA LEU A 156 1.51 -21.66 12.96
C LEU A 156 2.93 -21.13 12.87
N THR A 157 3.66 -21.29 13.95
CA THR A 157 5.09 -21.01 14.06
C THR A 157 5.92 -22.24 13.64
N VAL A 158 7.24 -22.10 13.57
CA VAL A 158 8.13 -23.25 13.31
C VAL A 158 8.04 -24.34 14.37
N ARG A 159 7.50 -24.04 15.55
CA ARG A 159 7.32 -25.01 16.64
C ARG A 159 6.08 -25.88 16.42
N ASP A 160 5.13 -25.39 15.62
CA ASP A 160 3.82 -26.02 15.41
C ASP A 160 3.81 -26.87 14.12
N THR A 161 4.88 -26.85 13.34
CA THR A 161 4.93 -27.50 12.03
C THR A 161 5.99 -28.61 11.97
N ALA A 162 5.59 -29.77 11.46
CA ALA A 162 6.47 -30.90 11.21
C ALA A 162 6.18 -31.52 9.84
N ARG A 163 7.14 -32.22 9.30
CA ARG A 163 6.99 -33.08 8.12
C ARG A 163 6.29 -34.39 8.49
N ILE A 164 5.90 -35.15 7.49
CA ILE A 164 5.22 -36.46 7.67
C ILE A 164 6.09 -37.43 8.51
N ASP A 165 7.40 -37.33 8.40
CA ASP A 165 8.34 -38.15 9.16
C ASP A 165 8.60 -37.65 10.60
N GLY A 166 7.89 -36.59 11.01
CA GLY A 166 8.02 -35.96 12.33
C GLY A 166 9.20 -34.98 12.44
N SER A 167 10.04 -34.84 11.41
CA SER A 167 11.10 -33.85 11.43
C SER A 167 10.54 -32.40 11.31
N PRO A 168 11.19 -31.40 11.93
CA PRO A 168 10.73 -30.01 11.82
C PRO A 168 10.85 -29.53 10.38
N VAL A 169 9.95 -28.64 9.94
CA VAL A 169 10.05 -27.99 8.62
C VAL A 169 11.31 -27.14 8.54
N ILE A 170 11.60 -26.39 9.60
CA ILE A 170 12.86 -25.68 9.83
C ILE A 170 13.24 -25.94 11.28
N SER A 171 14.48 -26.37 11.54
CA SER A 171 14.95 -26.64 12.89
C SER A 171 15.29 -25.35 13.63
N ILE A 172 15.21 -25.38 14.94
CA ILE A 172 15.65 -24.26 15.78
C ILE A 172 17.16 -24.04 15.60
N ASP A 173 17.95 -25.08 15.47
CA ASP A 173 19.40 -24.97 15.22
C ASP A 173 19.72 -24.21 13.94
N GLU A 174 18.92 -24.38 12.88
CA GLU A 174 19.10 -23.62 11.64
C GLU A 174 18.74 -22.15 11.83
N ILE A 175 17.75 -21.84 12.64
CA ILE A 175 17.38 -20.45 12.99
C ILE A 175 18.50 -19.79 13.81
N GLU A 176 19.06 -20.51 14.81
CA GLU A 176 20.17 -20.00 15.62
C GLU A 176 21.44 -19.76 14.77
N LYS A 177 21.67 -20.62 13.78
CA LYS A 177 22.75 -20.42 12.83
C LYS A 177 22.53 -19.13 12.00
N GLN A 178 21.31 -18.90 11.49
CA GLN A 178 20.99 -17.67 10.75
C GLN A 178 21.13 -16.42 11.65
N ARG A 179 20.77 -16.52 12.94
CA ARG A 179 21.01 -15.48 13.93
C ARG A 179 22.51 -15.18 14.09
N ALA A 180 23.34 -16.20 14.20
CA ALA A 180 24.79 -16.07 14.29
C ALA A 180 25.42 -15.50 12.99
N GLU A 181 24.80 -15.75 11.84
CA GLU A 181 25.17 -15.20 10.53
C GLU A 181 24.69 -13.75 10.32
N GLY A 182 23.98 -13.15 11.31
CA GLY A 182 23.59 -11.73 11.33
C GLY A 182 22.13 -11.46 10.98
N MET A 183 21.26 -12.46 10.95
CA MET A 183 19.82 -12.23 10.84
C MET A 183 19.30 -11.65 12.16
N GLY A 184 18.70 -10.44 12.11
CA GLY A 184 18.20 -9.74 13.30
C GLY A 184 17.06 -10.50 13.99
N ASP A 185 16.99 -10.40 15.33
CA ASP A 185 15.98 -11.07 16.14
C ASP A 185 14.56 -10.74 15.72
N GLU A 186 14.27 -9.47 15.40
CA GLU A 186 12.94 -9.04 14.98
C GLU A 186 12.51 -9.72 13.66
N LEU A 187 13.45 -9.94 12.73
CA LEU A 187 13.16 -10.65 11.49
C LEU A 187 12.94 -12.15 11.75
N ILE A 188 13.71 -12.74 12.65
CA ILE A 188 13.54 -14.13 13.11
C ILE A 188 12.14 -14.31 13.72
N GLU A 189 11.77 -13.43 14.65
CA GLU A 189 10.45 -13.45 15.29
C GLU A 189 9.31 -13.29 14.27
N GLN A 190 9.48 -12.43 13.28
CA GLN A 190 8.51 -12.24 12.22
C GLN A 190 8.39 -13.46 11.29
N GLU A 191 9.51 -13.93 10.74
CA GLU A 191 9.51 -14.94 9.68
C GLU A 191 9.23 -16.36 10.20
N TYR A 192 9.67 -16.66 11.43
CA TYR A 192 9.61 -18.01 11.99
C TYR A 192 8.61 -18.16 13.13
N PHE A 193 8.39 -17.09 13.91
CA PHE A 193 7.47 -17.12 15.05
C PHE A 193 6.20 -16.31 14.84
N CYS A 194 5.96 -15.83 13.61
CA CYS A 194 4.75 -15.11 13.22
C CYS A 194 4.45 -13.87 14.05
N SER A 195 5.48 -13.19 14.56
CA SER A 195 5.31 -11.98 15.35
C SER A 195 4.85 -10.82 14.47
N PHE A 196 3.81 -10.12 14.92
CA PHE A 196 3.38 -8.84 14.36
C PHE A 196 4.06 -7.64 15.03
N GLU A 197 4.83 -7.88 16.09
CA GLU A 197 5.55 -6.82 16.82
C GLU A 197 6.88 -6.42 16.16
N GLY A 198 7.36 -7.25 15.23
CA GLY A 198 8.62 -7.02 14.56
C GLY A 198 8.63 -5.66 13.85
N PHE A 199 9.74 -4.95 13.98
CA PHE A 199 10.06 -3.87 13.06
C PHE A 199 10.02 -4.47 11.66
N VAL A 200 9.22 -3.88 10.75
CA VAL A 200 9.40 -4.16 9.33
C VAL A 200 10.82 -3.71 9.01
N GLN A 201 11.75 -4.65 8.99
CA GLN A 201 13.15 -4.36 8.68
C GLN A 201 13.14 -3.72 7.29
N GLY A 202 13.62 -2.46 7.21
CA GLY A 202 13.53 -1.69 5.99
C GLY A 202 12.31 -0.77 5.85
N ALA A 203 11.34 -0.79 6.76
CA ALA A 203 10.29 0.22 6.75
C ALA A 203 10.83 1.60 7.10
N TYR A 204 10.40 2.58 6.31
CA TYR A 204 10.98 3.92 6.43
C TYR A 204 10.33 4.77 7.51
N TYR A 205 9.01 4.65 7.75
CA TYR A 205 8.25 5.58 8.60
C TYR A 205 7.52 4.95 9.79
N VAL A 206 7.54 3.61 9.94
CA VAL A 206 6.79 2.87 10.97
C VAL A 206 7.09 3.37 12.39
N LYS A 207 8.36 3.64 12.71
CA LYS A 207 8.74 4.17 14.03
C LYS A 207 8.06 5.51 14.32
N GLN A 208 8.16 6.45 13.39
CA GLN A 208 7.61 7.80 13.54
C GLN A 208 6.08 7.80 13.59
N LEU A 209 5.43 6.91 12.81
CA LEU A 209 3.98 6.78 12.83
C LEU A 209 3.48 6.14 14.14
N ARG A 210 4.23 5.18 14.70
CA ARG A 210 3.95 4.65 16.04
C ARG A 210 4.04 5.74 17.10
N GLU A 211 5.10 6.54 17.09
CA GLU A 211 5.25 7.70 17.96
C GLU A 211 4.11 8.71 17.77
N ALA A 212 3.66 8.93 16.54
CA ALA A 212 2.52 9.80 16.24
C ALA A 212 1.21 9.25 16.84
N ARG A 213 0.95 7.93 16.73
CA ARG A 213 -0.22 7.29 17.35
C ARG A 213 -0.19 7.41 18.89
N GLN A 214 0.94 7.11 19.50
CA GLN A 214 1.13 7.20 20.95
C GLN A 214 0.97 8.64 21.48
N ALA A 215 1.40 9.62 20.69
CA ALA A 215 1.27 11.04 21.00
C ALA A 215 -0.13 11.62 20.65
N GLY A 216 -1.08 10.82 20.18
CA GLY A 216 -2.42 11.27 19.80
C GLY A 216 -2.46 12.16 18.56
N ARG A 217 -1.45 12.10 17.68
CA ARG A 217 -1.36 12.92 16.46
C ARG A 217 -2.01 12.26 15.23
N ILE A 218 -2.44 10.99 15.33
CA ILE A 218 -3.35 10.35 14.39
C ILE A 218 -4.72 10.34 15.07
N CYS A 219 -5.55 11.31 14.73
CA CYS A 219 -6.80 11.63 15.43
C CYS A 219 -7.77 12.34 14.45
N PRO A 220 -8.99 12.69 14.84
CA PRO A 220 -9.82 13.58 14.03
C PRO A 220 -9.14 14.95 13.85
N VAL A 221 -8.86 15.32 12.60
CA VAL A 221 -8.25 16.61 12.23
C VAL A 221 -9.20 17.36 11.32
N PRO A 222 -10.10 18.18 11.87
CA PRO A 222 -11.07 18.92 11.08
C PRO A 222 -10.41 20.02 10.25
N HIS A 223 -11.01 20.31 9.08
CA HIS A 223 -10.63 21.45 8.28
C HIS A 223 -10.82 22.77 9.07
N ALA A 224 -9.76 23.54 9.21
CA ALA A 224 -9.78 24.84 9.84
C ALA A 224 -10.14 25.92 8.81
N THR A 225 -11.32 26.53 8.94
CA THR A 225 -11.74 27.64 8.09
C THR A 225 -10.80 28.82 8.26
N GLY A 226 -10.47 29.49 7.15
CA GLY A 226 -9.56 30.64 7.14
C GLY A 226 -8.07 30.28 6.98
N HIS A 227 -7.74 28.99 6.85
CA HIS A 227 -6.41 28.52 6.50
C HIS A 227 -6.42 27.86 5.12
N GLU A 228 -5.44 28.20 4.29
CA GLU A 228 -5.24 27.57 2.98
C GLU A 228 -4.94 26.08 3.11
N VAL A 229 -5.38 25.32 2.09
CA VAL A 229 -5.09 23.90 1.94
C VAL A 229 -4.04 23.74 0.83
N TYR A 230 -2.86 23.30 1.19
CA TYR A 230 -1.78 22.94 0.26
C TYR A 230 -1.94 21.49 -0.16
N THR A 231 -1.59 21.17 -1.40
CA THR A 231 -1.63 19.79 -1.89
C THR A 231 -0.27 19.31 -2.35
N PHE A 232 0.04 18.03 -2.08
CA PHE A 232 1.30 17.41 -2.45
C PHE A 232 1.00 16.15 -3.25
N TRP A 233 1.59 16.06 -4.43
CA TRP A 233 1.23 15.10 -5.46
C TRP A 233 2.35 14.11 -5.74
N ASP A 234 1.95 12.88 -6.06
CA ASP A 234 2.71 11.96 -6.90
C ASP A 234 1.86 11.64 -8.13
N LEU A 235 2.47 11.66 -9.34
CA LEU A 235 1.77 11.63 -10.61
C LEU A 235 1.99 10.30 -11.33
N GLY A 236 0.99 9.42 -11.34
CA GLY A 236 0.93 8.20 -12.15
C GLY A 236 -0.21 8.25 -13.18
N ILE A 237 -0.03 7.66 -14.36
CA ILE A 237 -1.08 7.47 -15.37
C ILE A 237 -1.52 6.01 -15.35
N ASP A 238 -0.58 5.09 -15.54
CA ASP A 238 -0.80 3.64 -15.47
C ASP A 238 -0.77 3.14 -14.01
N ASP A 239 -0.15 3.94 -13.12
CA ASP A 239 -0.11 3.78 -11.66
C ASP A 239 -1.03 4.82 -10.99
N SER A 240 -1.15 4.75 -9.66
CA SER A 240 -2.01 5.67 -8.91
C SER A 240 -1.41 7.07 -8.84
N THR A 241 -2.18 8.10 -9.18
CA THR A 241 -1.93 9.47 -8.75
C THR A 241 -2.43 9.67 -7.33
N THR A 242 -1.59 10.19 -6.45
CA THR A 242 -1.91 10.40 -5.04
C THR A 242 -1.74 11.85 -4.62
N ILE A 243 -2.60 12.31 -3.70
CA ILE A 243 -2.66 13.70 -3.24
C ILE A 243 -2.82 13.74 -1.73
N TRP A 244 -1.89 14.37 -1.03
CA TRP A 244 -2.05 14.76 0.37
C TRP A 244 -2.55 16.19 0.47
N PHE A 245 -3.47 16.44 1.41
CA PHE A 245 -4.05 17.76 1.68
C PHE A 245 -3.59 18.24 3.06
N LEU A 246 -2.90 19.36 3.08
CA LEU A 246 -2.23 19.91 4.26
C LEU A 246 -2.75 21.28 4.63
N GLN A 247 -3.01 21.51 5.90
CA GLN A 247 -3.10 22.85 6.50
C GLN A 247 -1.94 23.06 7.46
N VAL A 248 -1.38 24.26 7.47
CA VAL A 248 -0.30 24.63 8.39
C VAL A 248 -0.86 25.60 9.42
N ILE A 249 -0.85 25.18 10.68
CA ILE A 249 -1.39 25.97 11.79
C ILE A 249 -0.31 26.10 12.87
N GLY A 250 0.25 27.28 12.97
CA GLY A 250 1.41 27.50 13.83
C GLY A 250 2.63 26.69 13.39
N LYS A 251 3.03 25.72 14.19
CA LYS A 251 4.14 24.78 13.88
C LYS A 251 3.65 23.39 13.49
N GLU A 252 2.34 23.19 13.39
CA GLU A 252 1.73 21.89 13.13
C GLU A 252 1.43 21.73 11.63
N PHE A 253 1.81 20.60 11.10
CA PHE A 253 1.44 20.14 9.76
C PHE A 253 0.23 19.22 9.89
N ARG A 254 -0.97 19.71 9.53
CA ARG A 254 -2.23 19.02 9.68
C ARG A 254 -2.68 18.43 8.35
N PHE A 255 -2.45 17.14 8.14
CA PHE A 255 -2.99 16.39 7.01
C PHE A 255 -4.46 16.09 7.26
N ILE A 256 -5.32 16.80 6.54
CA ILE A 256 -6.78 16.78 6.74
C ILE A 256 -7.48 15.82 5.78
N ASP A 257 -6.80 15.40 4.70
CA ASP A 257 -7.38 14.53 3.68
C ASP A 257 -6.28 13.85 2.86
N TYR A 258 -6.66 12.75 2.18
CA TYR A 258 -5.85 12.02 1.22
C TYR A 258 -6.74 11.58 0.06
N TYR A 259 -6.22 11.61 -1.15
CA TYR A 259 -6.91 11.15 -2.35
C TYR A 259 -5.98 10.32 -3.22
N GLU A 260 -6.52 9.25 -3.78
CA GLU A 260 -5.81 8.35 -4.68
C GLU A 260 -6.76 7.87 -5.78
N ASN A 261 -6.31 7.88 -7.02
CA ASN A 261 -7.01 7.29 -8.16
C ASN A 261 -6.02 6.95 -9.27
N SER A 262 -6.40 6.08 -10.21
CA SER A 262 -5.59 5.65 -11.36
C SER A 262 -6.37 5.80 -12.66
N GLY A 263 -5.64 5.91 -13.78
CA GLY A 263 -6.24 5.95 -15.12
C GLY A 263 -6.97 7.24 -15.50
N GLU A 264 -6.80 8.33 -14.72
CA GLU A 264 -7.54 9.57 -14.89
C GLU A 264 -6.63 10.75 -15.26
N GLY A 265 -7.19 11.73 -15.98
CA GLY A 265 -6.53 12.98 -16.34
C GLY A 265 -6.71 14.10 -15.32
N PHE A 266 -6.04 15.24 -15.52
CA PHE A 266 -6.11 16.39 -14.61
C PHE A 266 -7.50 16.98 -14.46
N GLU A 267 -8.39 16.83 -15.44
CA GLU A 267 -9.78 17.26 -15.34
C GLU A 267 -10.52 16.54 -14.21
N HIS A 268 -10.28 15.23 -14.03
CA HIS A 268 -10.84 14.46 -12.94
C HIS A 268 -10.33 14.99 -11.59
N TYR A 269 -9.03 15.16 -11.45
CA TYR A 269 -8.44 15.65 -10.19
C TYR A 269 -8.89 17.09 -9.88
N ALA A 270 -9.07 17.94 -10.87
CA ALA A 270 -9.63 19.28 -10.71
C ALA A 270 -11.07 19.22 -10.17
N ARG A 271 -11.91 18.28 -10.66
CA ARG A 271 -13.24 18.04 -10.11
C ARG A 271 -13.19 17.50 -8.68
N ALA A 272 -12.25 16.58 -8.39
CA ALA A 272 -12.04 16.03 -7.05
C ALA A 272 -11.64 17.09 -6.03
N LEU A 273 -10.77 18.03 -6.41
CA LEU A 273 -10.40 19.17 -5.58
C LEU A 273 -11.63 20.10 -5.31
N LYS A 274 -12.48 20.31 -6.30
CA LYS A 274 -13.70 21.11 -6.18
C LYS A 274 -14.84 20.40 -5.45
N GLY A 275 -14.64 19.16 -4.99
CA GLY A 275 -15.68 18.38 -4.31
C GLY A 275 -16.81 17.92 -5.24
N GLN A 276 -16.52 17.67 -6.51
CA GLN A 276 -17.48 17.27 -7.54
C GLN A 276 -17.41 15.77 -7.85
N GLU A 277 -16.42 15.06 -7.30
CA GLU A 277 -16.32 13.60 -7.41
C GLU A 277 -16.93 12.90 -6.17
N PRO A 278 -17.36 11.65 -6.28
CA PRO A 278 -17.89 10.89 -5.15
C PRO A 278 -16.96 10.89 -3.95
N LYS A 279 -17.52 11.06 -2.75
CA LYS A 279 -16.80 11.13 -1.46
C LYS A 279 -15.85 12.35 -1.31
N SER A 280 -15.88 13.31 -2.24
CA SER A 280 -15.06 14.53 -2.18
C SER A 280 -15.85 15.78 -1.78
N GLU A 281 -17.15 15.69 -1.53
CA GLU A 281 -18.08 16.82 -1.34
C GLU A 281 -17.65 17.81 -0.25
N HIS A 282 -16.93 17.34 0.78
CA HIS A 282 -16.40 18.17 1.85
C HIS A 282 -15.32 19.15 1.37
N ARG A 283 -14.65 18.88 0.23
CA ARG A 283 -13.61 19.73 -0.36
C ARG A 283 -14.16 21.02 -0.98
N LYS A 284 -15.48 21.14 -1.17
CA LYS A 284 -16.13 22.38 -1.62
C LYS A 284 -15.81 23.59 -0.73
N HIS A 285 -15.42 23.32 0.51
CA HIS A 285 -15.12 24.36 1.48
C HIS A 285 -13.62 24.65 1.61
N TYR A 286 -12.79 23.95 0.85
CA TYR A 286 -11.33 24.15 0.88
C TYR A 286 -10.98 25.40 0.07
N VAL A 287 -10.17 26.25 0.67
CA VAL A 287 -9.49 27.35 -0.03
C VAL A 287 -8.08 26.88 -0.31
N TYR A 288 -7.78 26.63 -1.58
CA TYR A 288 -6.49 26.08 -1.95
C TYR A 288 -5.41 27.16 -2.01
N GLY A 289 -4.24 26.83 -1.46
CA GLY A 289 -2.97 27.52 -1.68
C GLY A 289 -2.22 26.89 -2.85
N ASP A 290 -0.93 26.65 -2.66
CA ASP A 290 -0.07 26.06 -3.71
C ASP A 290 -0.31 24.55 -3.84
N HIS A 291 -0.17 24.06 -5.10
CA HIS A 291 -0.18 22.65 -5.45
C HIS A 291 1.25 22.20 -5.78
N TYR A 292 1.83 21.35 -4.94
CA TYR A 292 3.22 20.89 -5.11
C TYR A 292 3.24 19.58 -5.88
N MET A 293 3.87 19.58 -7.05
CA MET A 293 4.03 18.40 -7.91
C MET A 293 5.51 18.02 -8.04
N PRO A 294 5.81 16.75 -8.37
CA PRO A 294 7.19 16.31 -8.57
C PRO A 294 7.84 17.04 -9.78
N HIS A 295 9.16 17.08 -9.80
CA HIS A 295 9.97 17.82 -10.77
C HIS A 295 9.67 17.47 -12.23
N ASP A 296 9.28 16.23 -12.52
CA ASP A 296 8.92 15.77 -13.87
C ASP A 296 7.63 16.41 -14.40
N ALA A 297 6.81 17.00 -13.53
CA ALA A 297 5.63 17.75 -13.94
C ALA A 297 5.98 19.00 -14.78
N ALA A 298 7.20 19.54 -14.63
CA ALA A 298 7.69 20.65 -15.44
C ALA A 298 8.28 20.21 -16.80
N GLN A 299 8.47 18.91 -17.03
CA GLN A 299 9.04 18.42 -18.29
C GLN A 299 8.00 18.47 -19.40
N ARG A 300 8.39 19.08 -20.51
CA ARG A 300 7.57 19.14 -21.72
C ARG A 300 7.48 17.76 -22.36
N GLN A 301 6.28 17.35 -22.72
CA GLN A 301 6.06 16.12 -23.45
C GLN A 301 6.12 16.37 -24.96
N MET A 302 6.65 15.41 -25.73
CA MET A 302 6.63 15.47 -27.19
C MET A 302 5.19 15.23 -27.71
N GLY A 303 4.48 16.31 -28.01
CA GLY A 303 3.12 16.30 -28.55
C GLY A 303 2.87 17.56 -29.37
N LYS A 304 1.64 17.70 -29.95
CA LYS A 304 1.29 18.83 -30.85
C LYS A 304 1.50 20.21 -30.23
N GLU A 305 1.43 20.35 -28.89
CA GLU A 305 1.53 21.64 -28.20
C GLU A 305 2.73 21.72 -27.25
N ALA A 306 3.52 20.65 -27.13
CA ALA A 306 4.71 20.55 -26.27
C ALA A 306 4.48 21.05 -24.82
N GLN A 307 3.26 20.82 -24.29
CA GLN A 307 2.89 21.23 -22.94
C GLN A 307 3.53 20.33 -21.87
N SER A 308 3.80 20.88 -20.70
CA SER A 308 4.18 20.13 -19.52
C SER A 308 2.94 19.65 -18.76
N LYS A 309 3.09 18.62 -17.90
CA LYS A 309 2.02 18.19 -16.97
C LYS A 309 1.54 19.38 -16.11
N LYS A 310 2.45 20.26 -15.71
CA LYS A 310 2.15 21.49 -14.98
C LYS A 310 1.21 22.39 -15.78
N ASP A 311 1.53 22.68 -17.05
CA ASP A 311 0.72 23.56 -17.90
C ASP A 311 -0.71 23.00 -18.04
N ILE A 312 -0.84 21.69 -18.26
CA ILE A 312 -2.14 21.00 -18.36
C ILE A 312 -2.92 21.07 -17.05
N ALA A 313 -2.26 20.87 -15.89
CA ALA A 313 -2.91 20.97 -14.59
C ALA A 313 -3.45 22.39 -14.35
N GLU A 314 -2.66 23.43 -14.68
CA GLU A 314 -3.06 24.83 -14.52
C GLU A 314 -4.21 25.19 -15.47
N GLU A 315 -4.25 24.69 -16.70
CA GLU A 315 -5.37 24.84 -17.62
C GLU A 315 -6.68 24.18 -17.09
N CYS A 316 -6.55 23.05 -16.39
CA CYS A 316 -7.69 22.41 -15.73
C CYS A 316 -8.16 23.14 -14.47
N GLY A 317 -7.47 24.21 -14.06
CA GLY A 317 -7.80 25.04 -12.91
C GLY A 317 -7.20 24.57 -11.59
N ILE A 318 -6.14 23.75 -11.64
CA ILE A 318 -5.27 23.40 -10.50
C ILE A 318 -4.16 24.46 -10.48
N TYR A 319 -4.34 25.53 -9.72
CA TYR A 319 -3.45 26.70 -9.77
C TYR A 319 -3.30 27.34 -8.38
N PRO A 320 -2.09 27.85 -8.01
CA PRO A 320 -0.82 27.74 -8.74
C PRO A 320 -0.10 26.38 -8.53
N VAL A 321 0.57 25.87 -9.55
CA VAL A 321 1.38 24.65 -9.45
C VAL A 321 2.84 25.00 -9.22
N LEU A 322 3.43 24.46 -8.17
CA LEU A 322 4.86 24.53 -7.87
C LEU A 322 5.49 23.16 -8.09
N THR A 323 6.60 23.11 -8.82
CA THR A 323 7.35 21.86 -8.99
C THR A 323 8.47 21.77 -7.97
N VAL A 324 8.59 20.61 -7.33
CA VAL A 324 9.62 20.37 -6.31
C VAL A 324 10.88 19.87 -7.00
N ASP A 325 11.99 20.58 -6.81
CA ASP A 325 13.27 20.21 -7.39
C ASP A 325 13.74 18.83 -6.90
N ARG A 326 14.25 18.04 -7.83
CA ARG A 326 14.89 16.78 -7.45
C ARG A 326 16.24 17.09 -6.79
N PRO A 327 16.50 16.54 -5.58
CA PRO A 327 17.85 16.63 -5.02
C PRO A 327 18.88 16.10 -6.04
N ARG A 328 20.01 16.80 -6.21
CA ARG A 328 20.99 16.50 -7.27
C ARG A 328 21.93 15.33 -6.96
N ASP A 329 21.73 14.66 -5.84
CA ASP A 329 22.55 13.53 -5.43
C ASP A 329 21.97 12.18 -5.92
N THR A 330 22.82 11.18 -6.03
CA THR A 330 22.44 9.80 -6.38
C THR A 330 21.58 9.15 -5.28
N GLN A 331 21.46 9.78 -4.12
CA GLN A 331 20.68 9.34 -2.96
C GLN A 331 19.44 10.20 -2.71
N ALA A 332 18.99 10.96 -3.71
CA ALA A 332 17.86 11.91 -3.61
C ALA A 332 16.62 11.32 -2.93
N VAL A 333 16.29 10.08 -3.24
CA VAL A 333 15.14 9.38 -2.63
C VAL A 333 15.38 9.18 -1.14
N MET A 334 16.56 8.70 -0.75
CA MET A 334 16.90 8.43 0.66
C MET A 334 17.00 9.73 1.49
N THR A 335 17.50 10.80 0.88
CA THR A 335 17.51 12.14 1.48
C THR A 335 16.08 12.63 1.72
N GLY A 336 15.19 12.48 0.75
CA GLY A 336 13.76 12.83 0.91
C GLY A 336 13.07 11.99 1.99
N ILE A 337 13.38 10.70 2.09
CA ILE A 337 12.88 9.82 3.16
C ILE A 337 13.38 10.29 4.54
N ALA A 338 14.64 10.67 4.64
CA ALA A 338 15.20 11.18 5.91
C ALA A 338 14.53 12.50 6.34
N LEU A 339 14.28 13.41 5.41
CA LEU A 339 13.50 14.62 5.66
C LEU A 339 12.07 14.29 6.13
N GLY A 340 11.41 13.33 5.47
CA GLY A 340 10.09 12.84 5.88
C GLY A 340 10.08 12.30 7.31
N ARG A 341 11.08 11.51 7.72
CA ARG A 341 11.24 11.03 9.11
C ARG A 341 11.32 12.16 10.11
N ASN A 342 12.11 13.18 9.81
CA ASN A 342 12.32 14.32 10.72
C ASN A 342 11.05 15.15 10.89
N ILE A 343 10.32 15.40 9.79
CA ILE A 343 9.14 16.27 9.80
C ILE A 343 7.91 15.58 10.43
N LEU A 344 7.84 14.24 10.43
CA LEU A 344 6.73 13.46 10.98
C LEU A 344 6.44 13.75 12.46
N SER A 345 7.45 14.22 13.21
CA SER A 345 7.26 14.63 14.61
C SER A 345 6.30 15.82 14.78
N GLN A 346 6.10 16.61 13.73
CA GLN A 346 5.22 17.80 13.70
C GLN A 346 3.92 17.54 12.92
N CYS A 347 3.75 16.36 12.36
CA CYS A 347 2.59 16.01 11.54
C CYS A 347 1.44 15.44 12.37
N TYR A 348 0.23 15.92 12.06
CA TYR A 348 -1.04 15.39 12.50
C TYR A 348 -1.78 14.84 11.30
N PHE A 349 -2.47 13.71 11.45
CA PHE A 349 -3.21 13.07 10.36
C PHE A 349 -4.65 12.82 10.77
N ASP A 350 -5.59 13.20 9.92
CA ASP A 350 -6.97 12.79 10.11
C ASP A 350 -7.10 11.27 9.98
N GLN A 351 -7.55 10.64 11.06
CA GLN A 351 -7.57 9.17 11.18
C GLN A 351 -8.41 8.50 10.09
N LYS A 352 -9.52 9.13 9.66
CA LYS A 352 -10.45 8.54 8.68
C LYS A 352 -10.10 8.92 7.25
N ARG A 353 -9.89 10.21 7.01
CA ARG A 353 -9.66 10.71 5.65
C ARG A 353 -8.26 10.40 5.14
N CYS A 354 -7.28 10.30 6.04
CA CYS A 354 -5.91 9.94 5.68
C CYS A 354 -5.60 8.45 5.88
N GLU A 355 -6.59 7.60 6.25
CA GLU A 355 -6.39 6.17 6.54
C GLU A 355 -5.54 5.48 5.47
N ARG A 356 -5.94 5.61 4.20
CA ARG A 356 -5.25 4.99 3.06
C ARG A 356 -3.81 5.48 2.91
N GLY A 357 -3.59 6.78 3.04
CA GLY A 357 -2.25 7.37 2.98
C GLY A 357 -1.37 6.97 4.17
N ILE A 358 -1.94 6.87 5.38
CA ILE A 358 -1.22 6.37 6.57
C ILE A 358 -0.78 4.93 6.35
N MET A 359 -1.67 4.06 5.82
CA MET A 359 -1.32 2.68 5.47
C MET A 359 -0.21 2.61 4.43
N ALA A 360 -0.22 3.51 3.44
CA ALA A 360 0.86 3.61 2.45
C ALA A 360 2.20 3.98 3.11
N LEU A 361 2.21 4.94 4.03
CA LEU A 361 3.42 5.31 4.77
C LEU A 361 3.91 4.17 5.69
N GLU A 362 3.01 3.43 6.33
CA GLU A 362 3.35 2.28 7.18
C GLU A 362 3.94 1.11 6.37
N GLY A 363 3.42 0.89 5.15
CA GLY A 363 3.89 -0.16 4.26
C GLY A 363 5.12 0.21 3.40
N TYR A 364 5.55 1.48 3.41
CA TYR A 364 6.68 1.92 2.60
C TYR A 364 8.00 1.42 3.14
N GLN A 365 8.63 0.53 2.39
CA GLN A 365 9.83 -0.21 2.83
C GLN A 365 10.86 -0.36 1.71
N THR A 366 12.08 -0.70 2.07
CA THR A 366 13.11 -1.04 1.10
C THR A 366 12.84 -2.39 0.45
N GLU A 367 13.33 -2.56 -0.77
CA GLU A 367 13.34 -3.84 -1.45
C GLU A 367 14.23 -4.85 -0.70
N TYR A 368 13.80 -6.11 -0.61
CA TYR A 368 14.60 -7.19 -0.06
C TYR A 368 15.06 -8.11 -1.21
N ASP A 369 16.39 -8.20 -1.39
CA ASP A 369 17.00 -9.10 -2.36
C ASP A 369 17.08 -10.52 -1.75
N GLU A 370 16.18 -11.39 -2.18
CA GLU A 370 16.09 -12.76 -1.67
C GLU A 370 17.31 -13.61 -2.04
N GLU A 371 17.98 -13.34 -3.16
CA GLU A 371 19.15 -14.09 -3.61
C GLU A 371 20.38 -13.74 -2.77
N LYS A 372 20.57 -12.45 -2.49
CA LYS A 372 21.69 -11.93 -1.70
C LYS A 372 21.41 -11.89 -0.21
N LYS A 373 20.16 -12.17 0.22
CA LYS A 373 19.69 -12.07 1.61
C LYS A 373 20.03 -10.71 2.25
N LYS A 374 19.92 -9.64 1.48
CA LYS A 374 20.27 -8.27 1.90
C LYS A 374 19.13 -7.32 1.57
N MET A 375 19.00 -6.29 2.40
CA MET A 375 18.15 -5.16 2.09
C MET A 375 18.74 -4.39 0.92
N GLY A 376 17.90 -4.05 -0.05
CA GLY A 376 18.24 -3.19 -1.16
C GLY A 376 18.52 -1.76 -0.71
N ASN A 377 19.05 -0.95 -1.61
CA ASN A 377 19.29 0.47 -1.36
C ASN A 377 18.15 1.37 -1.85
N HIS A 378 17.09 0.77 -2.41
CA HIS A 378 15.96 1.49 -3.00
C HIS A 378 14.65 1.03 -2.37
N PRO A 379 13.64 1.92 -2.33
CA PRO A 379 12.30 1.54 -1.92
C PRO A 379 11.71 0.47 -2.84
N LEU A 380 10.95 -0.45 -2.25
CA LEU A 380 10.12 -1.38 -2.98
C LEU A 380 9.01 -0.61 -3.70
N HIS A 381 8.95 -0.75 -5.02
CA HIS A 381 7.89 -0.15 -5.81
C HIS A 381 6.64 -1.03 -5.72
N ASN A 382 5.64 -0.54 -5.00
CA ASN A 382 4.33 -1.16 -4.84
C ASN A 382 3.29 -0.05 -4.57
N TRP A 383 2.05 -0.42 -4.28
CA TRP A 383 0.99 0.54 -3.99
C TRP A 383 1.32 1.55 -2.88
N CYS A 384 2.19 1.18 -1.93
CA CYS A 384 2.62 2.07 -0.85
C CYS A 384 3.52 3.21 -1.33
N SER A 385 4.27 2.99 -2.41
CA SER A 385 5.24 3.96 -2.90
C SER A 385 4.59 5.27 -3.33
N HIS A 386 3.41 5.23 -3.96
CA HIS A 386 2.74 6.43 -4.47
C HIS A 386 2.38 7.41 -3.35
N GLY A 387 1.70 6.94 -2.30
CA GLY A 387 1.36 7.78 -1.15
C GLY A 387 2.59 8.29 -0.39
N ALA A 388 3.64 7.47 -0.32
CA ALA A 388 4.90 7.85 0.32
C ALA A 388 5.70 8.86 -0.53
N ASP A 389 5.65 8.77 -1.85
CA ASP A 389 6.33 9.67 -2.77
C ASP A 389 5.65 11.05 -2.79
N ALA A 390 4.30 11.09 -2.73
CA ALA A 390 3.57 12.34 -2.51
C ALA A 390 3.89 12.98 -1.15
N PHE A 391 4.04 12.18 -0.08
CA PHE A 391 4.50 12.68 1.22
C PHE A 391 5.96 13.18 1.17
N ARG A 392 6.82 12.52 0.40
CA ARG A 392 8.19 12.98 0.15
C ARG A 392 8.20 14.31 -0.61
N THR A 393 7.28 14.54 -1.56
CA THR A 393 7.08 15.82 -2.23
C THR A 393 6.80 16.94 -1.23
N PHE A 394 5.99 16.66 -0.17
CA PHE A 394 5.82 17.58 0.95
C PHE A 394 7.13 17.80 1.72
N ALA A 395 7.78 16.73 2.15
CA ALA A 395 8.95 16.81 3.02
C ALA A 395 10.14 17.55 2.38
N VAL A 396 10.25 17.50 1.05
CA VAL A 396 11.32 18.17 0.26
C VAL A 396 10.90 19.57 -0.18
N GLY A 397 9.65 19.74 -0.59
CA GLY A 397 9.21 20.91 -1.33
C GLY A 397 8.53 22.00 -0.52
N TYR A 398 7.97 21.67 0.66
CA TYR A 398 7.27 22.68 1.42
C TYR A 398 8.24 23.67 2.07
N VAL A 399 8.14 24.92 1.65
CA VAL A 399 8.85 26.05 2.29
C VAL A 399 7.78 26.94 2.95
N PRO A 400 7.83 27.14 4.28
CA PRO A 400 6.91 28.05 4.96
C PRO A 400 6.96 29.44 4.32
N ARG A 401 5.82 29.94 3.85
CA ARG A 401 5.73 31.35 3.46
C ARG A 401 5.93 32.21 4.69
N VAL A 402 6.98 33.00 4.71
CA VAL A 402 7.14 34.08 5.69
C VAL A 402 6.08 35.13 5.35
N VAL A 403 4.95 35.09 6.07
CA VAL A 403 3.96 36.16 5.97
C VAL A 403 4.61 37.40 6.57
N HIS A 404 5.23 38.21 5.75
CA HIS A 404 5.56 39.59 6.12
C HIS A 404 4.21 40.30 6.30
N ARG A 405 3.70 40.31 7.55
CA ARG A 405 2.62 41.26 7.89
C ARG A 405 3.14 42.63 7.57
N SER A 406 2.47 43.31 6.69
CA SER A 406 2.83 44.69 6.36
C SER A 406 2.77 45.54 7.64
N VAL A 407 3.62 46.54 7.75
CA VAL A 407 3.62 47.46 8.89
C VAL A 407 2.24 48.06 9.09
N THR A 408 1.45 48.20 8.03
CA THR A 408 0.05 48.66 8.04
C THR A 408 -0.91 47.69 8.76
N ASP A 409 -0.71 46.36 8.62
CA ASP A 409 -1.54 45.36 9.32
C ASP A 409 -1.19 45.31 10.83
N GLN A 410 0.06 45.56 11.20
CA GLN A 410 0.49 45.67 12.58
C GLN A 410 -0.09 46.95 13.23
N MET A 411 -0.11 48.08 12.51
CA MET A 411 -0.72 49.33 13.00
C MET A 411 -2.22 49.19 13.17
N ASN A 412 -2.93 48.51 12.28
CA ASN A 412 -4.37 48.26 12.38
C ASN A 412 -4.75 47.39 13.59
N LEU A 413 -3.93 46.38 13.92
CA LEU A 413 -4.11 45.56 15.12
C LEU A 413 -3.80 46.31 16.42
N MET A 414 -2.82 47.20 16.43
CA MET A 414 -2.53 48.07 17.57
C MET A 414 -3.64 49.07 17.81
N ASN A 415 -4.21 49.64 16.76
CA ASN A 415 -5.32 50.57 16.87
C ASN A 415 -6.65 49.92 17.31
N GLN A 416 -6.90 48.66 16.98
CA GLN A 416 -8.05 47.91 17.48
C GLN A 416 -7.94 47.55 18.97
N ASN A 417 -6.72 47.33 19.48
CA ASN A 417 -6.49 47.05 20.90
C ASN A 417 -6.40 48.33 21.78
N ALA A 418 -6.24 49.50 21.19
CA ALA A 418 -6.19 50.77 21.90
C ALA A 418 -7.58 51.45 22.13
N GLY A 419 -8.65 50.80 21.67
CA GLY A 419 -10.02 51.36 21.73
C GLY A 419 -10.87 50.96 22.95
N TRP A 420 -10.25 50.39 23.99
CA TRP A 420 -10.91 50.10 25.27
C TRP A 420 -10.12 50.74 26.42
N GLY A 421 -10.32 51.99 26.62
CA GLY A 421 -9.89 52.79 27.76
C GLY A 421 -11.00 53.75 28.15
#